data_f19641479a049b2b3c1c5c556c6ede25
#
_entry.id   f19641479a049b2b3c1c5c556c6ede25
#
_cell.length_a   1.000
_cell.length_b   1.000
_cell.length_c   1.000
_cell.angle_alpha   90.00
_cell.angle_beta   90.00
_cell.angle_gamma   90.00
#
_symmetry.space_group_name_H-M   'P 1'
#
loop_
_entity.id
_entity.type
_entity.pdbx_description
1 polymer ?
#
loop_
_entity_poly.entity_id
_entity_poly.type
_entity_poly.pdbx_seq_one_letter_code
_entity_poly.pdbx_strand_id
1 'polypeptide(L)'
;LEMNHIPKLPRHAKLRYDEARKIWIINAPERVFELDDIASEIIQMVNGEDSVENIVDELCKKFEGAPKEIIAKDTLSMLQSLADKGFIVI
;
A
#
# COMPACT_ATOMS: atom_id res chain seq x y z
N LEU A 1 1.73 10.92 -7.87
CA LEU A 1 0.90 10.57 -6.72
C LEU A 1 1.06 11.64 -5.63
N GLU A 2 -0.06 12.14 -5.14
CA GLU A 2 -0.08 13.18 -4.12
C GLU A 2 -0.86 12.72 -2.89
N MET A 3 -0.71 13.47 -1.80
CA MET A 3 -1.33 13.12 -0.52
C MET A 3 -2.85 13.11 -0.54
N ASN A 4 -3.46 13.88 -1.42
CA ASN A 4 -4.91 13.95 -1.55
C ASN A 4 -5.51 12.89 -2.48
N HIS A 5 -4.67 12.10 -3.14
CA HIS A 5 -5.15 11.01 -3.97
C HIS A 5 -5.71 9.87 -3.11
N ILE A 6 -6.70 9.18 -3.63
CA ILE A 6 -7.34 8.05 -2.96
C ILE A 6 -6.98 6.78 -3.73
N PRO A 7 -5.95 6.05 -3.28
CA PRO A 7 -5.53 4.85 -3.99
C PRO A 7 -6.50 3.71 -3.78
N LYS A 8 -6.59 2.83 -4.77
CA LYS A 8 -7.39 1.61 -4.67
C LYS A 8 -6.75 0.51 -5.49
N LEU A 9 -7.09 -0.72 -5.15
CA LEU A 9 -6.67 -1.87 -5.95
C LEU A 9 -7.52 -1.95 -7.20
N PRO A 10 -6.92 -2.27 -8.36
CA PRO A 10 -7.71 -2.48 -9.57
C PRO A 10 -8.62 -3.69 -9.40
N ARG A 11 -9.65 -3.76 -10.23
CA ARG A 11 -10.65 -4.82 -10.20
C ARG A 11 -10.05 -6.24 -10.27
N HIS A 12 -8.97 -6.38 -11.02
CA HIS A 12 -8.33 -7.67 -11.26
C HIS A 12 -7.22 -8.01 -10.26
N ALA A 13 -6.93 -7.12 -9.33
CA ALA A 13 -5.88 -7.34 -8.34
C ALA A 13 -6.50 -7.46 -6.95
N LYS A 14 -6.04 -8.43 -6.17
CA LYS A 14 -6.54 -8.66 -4.82
C LYS A 14 -5.41 -8.82 -3.83
N LEU A 15 -5.58 -8.24 -2.66
CA LEU A 15 -4.66 -8.43 -1.56
C LEU A 15 -4.96 -9.80 -0.93
N ARG A 16 -3.93 -10.60 -0.74
CA ARG A 16 -4.07 -11.94 -0.21
C ARG A 16 -2.90 -12.29 0.70
N TYR A 17 -3.18 -13.03 1.76
CA TYR A 17 -2.13 -13.53 2.63
C TYR A 17 -1.71 -14.93 2.18
N ASP A 18 -0.42 -15.11 1.92
CA ASP A 18 0.14 -16.41 1.55
C ASP A 18 0.62 -17.11 2.83
N GLU A 19 -0.14 -18.07 3.29
CA GLU A 19 0.16 -18.80 4.52
C GLU A 19 1.41 -19.66 4.42
N ALA A 20 1.71 -20.17 3.23
CA ALA A 20 2.88 -21.01 3.02
C ALA A 20 4.18 -20.20 3.20
N ARG A 21 4.19 -18.98 2.68
CA ARG A 21 5.33 -18.08 2.78
C ARG A 21 5.26 -17.13 3.96
N LYS A 22 4.07 -16.98 4.55
CA LYS A 22 3.77 -16.05 5.63
C LYS A 22 4.02 -14.59 5.23
N ILE A 23 3.61 -14.25 4.01
CA ILE A 23 3.73 -12.88 3.48
C ILE A 23 2.42 -12.47 2.81
N TRP A 24 2.21 -11.17 2.74
CA TRP A 24 1.11 -10.62 1.96
C TRP A 24 1.54 -10.46 0.51
N ILE A 25 0.60 -10.72 -0.40
CA ILE A 25 0.83 -10.57 -1.83
C ILE A 25 -0.32 -9.82 -2.46
N ILE A 26 -0.05 -9.15 -3.58
CA ILE A 26 -1.09 -8.65 -4.46
C ILE A 26 -1.20 -9.67 -5.60
N ASN A 27 -2.33 -10.33 -5.67
CA ASN A 27 -2.57 -11.36 -6.67
C ASN A 27 -3.36 -10.77 -7.84
N ALA A 28 -2.80 -10.83 -9.04
CA ALA A 28 -3.41 -10.37 -10.26
C ALA A 28 -3.24 -11.46 -11.34
N PRO A 29 -4.07 -11.44 -12.41
CA PRO A 29 -3.90 -12.41 -13.49
C PRO A 29 -2.48 -12.35 -14.05
N GLU A 30 -1.83 -13.46 -14.18
CA GLU A 30 -0.48 -13.58 -14.72
C GLU A 30 0.63 -12.93 -13.89
N ARG A 31 0.30 -12.28 -12.77
CA ARG A 31 1.31 -11.62 -11.94
C ARG A 31 0.98 -11.74 -10.46
N VAL A 32 2.04 -11.86 -9.67
CA VAL A 32 1.96 -11.82 -8.21
C VAL A 32 3.05 -10.88 -7.72
N PHE A 33 2.70 -9.96 -6.84
CA PHE A 33 3.65 -9.04 -6.24
C PHE A 33 3.78 -9.34 -4.76
N GLU A 34 4.98 -9.67 -4.32
CA GLU A 34 5.25 -9.95 -2.91
C GLU A 34 5.48 -8.65 -2.15
N LEU A 35 4.84 -8.53 -0.99
CA LEU A 35 4.92 -7.34 -0.15
C LEU A 35 5.78 -7.63 1.08
N ASP A 36 6.68 -6.71 1.42
CA ASP A 36 7.39 -6.79 2.69
C ASP A 36 6.46 -6.30 3.82
N ASP A 37 6.94 -6.33 5.05
CA ASP A 37 6.13 -5.97 6.21
C ASP A 37 5.56 -4.54 6.13
N ILE A 38 6.38 -3.59 5.72
CA ILE A 38 5.96 -2.19 5.63
C ILE A 38 4.98 -2.01 4.48
N ALA A 39 5.28 -2.57 3.32
CA ALA A 39 4.40 -2.48 2.16
C ALA A 39 3.04 -3.13 2.44
N SER A 40 3.02 -4.27 3.13
CA SER A 40 1.76 -4.93 3.47
C SER A 40 0.90 -4.09 4.40
N GLU A 41 1.50 -3.38 5.36
CA GLU A 41 0.76 -2.49 6.25
C GLU A 41 0.11 -1.35 5.46
N ILE A 42 0.83 -0.79 4.50
CA ILE A 42 0.31 0.29 3.66
C ILE A 42 -0.85 -0.21 2.79
N ILE A 43 -0.66 -1.34 2.12
CA ILE A 43 -1.66 -1.86 1.19
C ILE A 43 -2.92 -2.32 1.91
N GLN A 44 -2.82 -2.82 3.14
CA GLN A 44 -4.00 -3.19 3.92
C GLN A 44 -4.91 -1.99 4.20
N MET A 45 -4.39 -0.78 4.10
CA MET A 45 -5.17 0.46 4.29
C MET A 45 -5.69 1.03 2.98
N VAL A 46 -5.36 0.43 1.85
CA VAL A 46 -5.84 0.87 0.52
C VAL A 46 -7.22 0.28 0.30
N ASN A 47 -8.25 1.10 0.45
CA ASN A 47 -9.64 0.67 0.40
C ASN A 47 -10.50 1.45 -0.62
N GLY A 48 -9.91 2.36 -1.37
CA GLY A 48 -10.65 3.18 -2.31
C GLY A 48 -11.43 4.33 -1.67
N GLU A 49 -11.28 4.53 -0.37
CA GLU A 49 -11.98 5.60 0.37
C GLU A 49 -11.02 6.53 1.10
N ASP A 50 -9.94 5.98 1.66
CA ASP A 50 -8.96 6.78 2.39
C ASP A 50 -7.91 7.37 1.45
N SER A 51 -7.61 8.66 1.67
CA SER A 51 -6.54 9.33 0.94
C SER A 51 -5.18 8.86 1.44
N VAL A 52 -4.14 9.15 0.67
CA VAL A 52 -2.76 8.86 1.08
C VAL A 52 -2.48 9.53 2.42
N GLU A 53 -2.96 10.76 2.61
CA GLU A 53 -2.77 11.48 3.89
C GLU A 53 -3.37 10.72 5.06
N ASN A 54 -4.59 10.20 4.91
CA ASN A 54 -5.23 9.39 5.95
C ASN A 54 -4.44 8.11 6.24
N ILE A 55 -3.94 7.47 5.19
CA ILE A 55 -3.10 6.28 5.34
C ILE A 55 -1.83 6.61 6.12
N VAL A 56 -1.18 7.72 5.79
CA VAL A 56 0.02 8.16 6.50
C VAL A 56 -0.29 8.44 7.96
N ASP A 57 -1.40 9.11 8.25
CA ASP A 57 -1.79 9.41 9.63
C ASP A 57 -2.00 8.15 10.45
N GLU A 58 -2.66 7.15 9.87
CA GLU A 58 -2.88 5.87 10.55
C GLU A 58 -1.57 5.11 10.77
N LEU A 59 -0.67 5.15 9.79
CA LEU A 59 0.64 4.54 9.94
C LEU A 59 1.46 5.21 11.04
N CYS A 60 1.36 6.53 11.16
CA CYS A 60 2.05 7.27 12.22
C CYS A 60 1.58 6.84 13.59
N LYS A 61 0.31 6.53 13.75
CA LYS A 61 -0.23 6.03 15.01
C LYS A 61 0.28 4.63 15.31
N LYS A 62 0.45 3.81 14.28
CA LYS A 62 0.89 2.43 14.41
C LYS A 62 2.39 2.31 14.66
N PHE A 63 3.17 3.14 14.00
CA PHE A 63 4.62 3.14 14.13
C PHE A 63 5.10 4.36 14.92
N GLU A 64 4.87 4.34 16.21
CA GLU A 64 5.30 5.40 17.11
C GLU A 64 6.82 5.58 17.07
N GLY A 65 7.25 6.82 17.14
CA GLY A 65 8.67 7.14 17.12
C GLY A 65 9.27 7.37 15.74
N ALA A 66 8.55 7.00 14.66
CA ALA A 66 9.01 7.28 13.32
C ALA A 66 8.54 8.68 12.90
N PRO A 67 9.40 9.49 12.27
CA PRO A 67 8.99 10.83 11.80
C PRO A 67 7.93 10.73 10.72
N LYS A 68 6.90 11.57 10.82
CA LYS A 68 5.81 11.59 9.83
C LYS A 68 6.33 11.83 8.41
N GLU A 69 7.34 12.69 8.26
CA GLU A 69 7.92 13.01 6.96
C GLU A 69 8.49 11.78 6.26
N ILE A 70 9.15 10.92 7.02
CA ILE A 70 9.74 9.70 6.49
C ILE A 70 8.65 8.71 6.11
N ILE A 71 7.65 8.54 6.98
CA ILE A 71 6.51 7.66 6.69
C ILE A 71 5.77 8.12 5.44
N ALA A 72 5.52 9.43 5.32
CA ALA A 72 4.84 9.99 4.16
C ALA A 72 5.64 9.75 2.88
N LYS A 73 6.94 10.00 2.92
CA LYS A 73 7.82 9.80 1.77
C LYS A 73 7.85 8.34 1.34
N ASP A 74 8.00 7.43 2.28
CA ASP A 74 8.05 6.00 1.98
C ASP A 74 6.70 5.50 1.45
N THR A 75 5.60 5.98 2.02
CA THR A 75 4.26 5.61 1.57
C THR A 75 4.01 6.08 0.15
N LEU A 76 4.30 7.34 -0.14
CA LEU A 76 4.14 7.88 -1.50
C LEU A 76 5.01 7.14 -2.51
N SER A 77 6.27 6.88 -2.16
CA SER A 77 7.21 6.19 -3.04
C SER A 77 6.73 4.77 -3.33
N MET A 78 6.27 4.06 -2.32
CA MET A 78 5.81 2.69 -2.48
C MET A 78 4.52 2.63 -3.31
N LEU A 79 3.55 3.50 -3.02
CA LEU A 79 2.31 3.54 -3.77
C LEU A 79 2.54 3.96 -5.22
N GLN A 80 3.43 4.92 -5.46
CA GLN A 80 3.78 5.32 -6.81
C GLN A 80 4.41 4.17 -7.59
N SER A 81 5.32 3.44 -6.96
CA SER A 81 5.94 2.27 -7.60
C SER A 81 4.91 1.23 -8.00
N LEU A 82 3.95 0.95 -7.11
CA LEU A 82 2.88 -0.01 -7.39
C LEU A 82 1.93 0.51 -8.47
N ALA A 83 1.64 1.81 -8.48
CA ALA A 83 0.82 2.41 -9.53
C ALA A 83 1.50 2.29 -10.89
N ASP A 84 2.81 2.53 -10.94
CA ASP A 84 3.58 2.41 -12.17
C ASP A 84 3.57 0.98 -12.71
N LYS A 85 3.48 0.00 -11.83
CA LYS A 85 3.42 -1.42 -12.19
C LYS A 85 1.99 -1.91 -12.46
N GLY A 86 1.01 -1.05 -12.28
CA GLY A 86 -0.38 -1.40 -12.52
C GLY A 86 -1.09 -2.14 -11.39
N PHE A 87 -0.49 -2.18 -10.19
CA PHE A 87 -1.12 -2.82 -9.03
C PHE A 87 -2.00 -1.89 -8.21
N ILE A 88 -1.90 -0.59 -8.43
CA ILE A 88 -2.69 0.42 -7.74
C ILE A 88 -3.28 1.38 -8.77
N VAL A 89 -4.53 1.79 -8.55
CA VAL A 89 -5.22 2.80 -9.34
C VAL A 89 -5.37 4.05 -8.48
N ILE A 90 -5.14 5.19 -9.09
CA ILE A 90 -5.26 6.49 -8.41
C ILE A 90 -6.50 7.23 -8.90
#